data_986d50f229ad033bb71554d65bec9883
#
_entry.id   986d50f229ad033bb71554d65bec9883
#
_cell.length_a   1.000
_cell.length_b   1.000
_cell.length_c   1.000
_cell.angle_alpha   90.00
_cell.angle_beta   90.00
_cell.angle_gamma   90.00
#
_symmetry.space_group_name_H-M   'P 1'
#
loop_
_entity.id
_entity.type
_entity.pdbx_description
1 polymer ?
#
loop_
_entity_poly.entity_id
_entity_poly.type
_entity_poly.pdbx_seq_one_letter_code
_entity_poly.pdbx_strand_id
1 'polypeptide(L)'
;MSKRNKKRLTRRQQEIRRKRLKKRRRRRRLVIILELIILCILGTTAFGLFKLGKTERTNLSNIKNNGLKQTGYTNVALFGLDSREKNLGKGNRTDTIMIASINNETKKVKLVSVYRDTMLKQNGEHYDKANAAYSVGGPETAVNMLNENLDLNIQDYVSVNFLALADVIDMVDGITVKLTDEEVVNMNNYCVETSKVTGKKYKKIEPAVAGTYKLNGVQAVSYARIRYTAGGDYKRTERQRLVLKKTADKLKQQDLATLNKIIDKVMPEVSTSFTTKEILSLATGAFDYELGETTGFPFDLETPEQIPGYSGSYVIPKGLEENVIKLHQFLYPNKDYTPTATVTDISNTLNDMTNVYPNTTESGTSQNE
;
A
#
# COMPACT_ATOMS: atom_id res chain seq x y z
N MET A 1 34.86 -25.76 46.83
CA MET A 1 33.45 -25.31 46.88
C MET A 1 33.39 -23.81 47.07
N SER A 2 33.22 -23.04 45.99
CA SER A 2 33.19 -21.57 46.06
C SER A 2 31.73 -21.09 46.00
N LYS A 3 31.24 -20.50 47.11
CA LYS A 3 29.92 -19.85 47.16
C LYS A 3 29.97 -18.50 46.46
N ARG A 4 29.40 -18.36 45.26
CA ARG A 4 29.20 -17.08 44.58
C ARG A 4 28.28 -16.15 45.40
N ASN A 5 28.84 -15.12 46.01
CA ASN A 5 28.10 -14.04 46.67
C ASN A 5 27.28 -13.25 45.65
N LYS A 6 25.97 -13.43 45.61
CA LYS A 6 25.06 -12.56 44.85
C LYS A 6 24.92 -11.22 45.56
N LYS A 7 25.67 -10.18 45.08
CA LYS A 7 25.49 -8.79 45.58
C LYS A 7 24.03 -8.35 45.46
N ARG A 8 23.41 -8.03 46.61
CA ARG A 8 22.06 -7.41 46.63
C ARG A 8 22.16 -6.01 46.04
N LEU A 9 21.34 -5.73 45.00
CA LEU A 9 21.22 -4.43 44.36
C LEU A 9 20.70 -3.39 45.36
N THR A 10 21.24 -2.17 45.37
CA THR A 10 20.73 -1.06 46.19
C THR A 10 19.32 -0.66 45.75
N ARG A 11 18.52 -0.06 46.68
CA ARG A 11 17.13 0.40 46.38
C ARG A 11 17.07 1.26 45.12
N ARG A 12 18.03 2.16 44.91
CA ARG A 12 18.14 3.04 43.73
C ARG A 12 18.37 2.24 42.44
N GLN A 13 19.23 1.21 42.47
CA GLN A 13 19.49 0.32 41.33
C GLN A 13 18.27 -0.54 40.99
N GLN A 14 17.48 -0.96 42.00
CA GLN A 14 16.23 -1.68 41.80
C GLN A 14 15.15 -0.78 41.17
N GLU A 15 15.04 0.49 41.56
CA GLU A 15 14.12 1.45 40.94
C GLU A 15 14.48 1.77 39.48
N ILE A 16 15.78 2.01 39.20
CA ILE A 16 16.26 2.24 37.83
C ILE A 16 15.97 1.02 36.94
N ARG A 17 16.21 -0.19 37.48
CA ARG A 17 15.91 -1.46 36.79
C ARG A 17 14.40 -1.62 36.55
N ARG A 18 13.54 -1.28 37.52
CA ARG A 18 12.06 -1.29 37.37
C ARG A 18 11.60 -0.25 36.34
N LYS A 19 12.15 0.97 36.33
CA LYS A 19 11.82 2.02 35.34
C LYS A 19 12.27 1.60 33.94
N ARG A 20 13.48 1.01 33.78
CA ARG A 20 13.99 0.47 32.52
C ARG A 20 13.13 -0.69 32.01
N LEU A 21 12.71 -1.60 32.89
CA LEU A 21 11.82 -2.71 32.54
C LEU A 21 10.41 -2.22 32.13
N LYS A 22 9.85 -1.20 32.83
CA LYS A 22 8.57 -0.57 32.46
C LYS A 22 8.68 0.14 31.09
N LYS A 23 9.79 0.88 30.82
CA LYS A 23 10.03 1.56 29.55
C LYS A 23 10.26 0.56 28.41
N ARG A 24 10.97 -0.54 28.68
CA ARG A 24 11.18 -1.64 27.72
C ARG A 24 9.86 -2.40 27.42
N ARG A 25 9.02 -2.62 28.44
CA ARG A 25 7.66 -3.20 28.26
C ARG A 25 6.73 -2.27 27.47
N ARG A 26 6.82 -0.93 27.69
CA ARG A 26 6.04 0.06 26.96
C ARG A 26 6.47 0.17 25.49
N ARG A 27 7.79 0.19 25.22
CA ARG A 27 8.33 0.11 23.86
C ARG A 27 7.95 -1.19 23.16
N ARG A 28 8.09 -2.33 23.82
CA ARG A 28 7.64 -3.61 23.28
C ARG A 28 6.14 -3.59 22.94
N ARG A 29 5.28 -3.03 23.79
CA ARG A 29 3.85 -2.89 23.48
C ARG A 29 3.58 -2.01 22.27
N LEU A 30 4.31 -0.93 22.09
CA LEU A 30 4.15 0.00 20.96
C LEU A 30 4.61 -0.61 19.63
N VAL A 31 5.60 -1.47 19.67
CA VAL A 31 6.11 -2.19 18.50
C VAL A 31 5.10 -3.26 18.08
N ILE A 32 4.51 -4.01 19.00
CA ILE A 32 3.50 -5.05 18.79
C ILE A 32 2.34 -4.59 17.87
N ILE A 33 2.03 -3.35 17.89
CA ILE A 33 0.78 -2.81 17.31
C ILE A 33 0.94 -2.36 15.87
N LEU A 34 2.12 -1.86 15.45
CA LEU A 34 2.42 -1.51 14.04
C LEU A 34 2.29 -2.71 13.11
N GLU A 35 2.60 -3.80 13.63
CA GLU A 35 2.64 -5.12 13.05
C GLU A 35 1.30 -5.75 12.80
N LEU A 36 0.38 -5.54 13.72
CA LEU A 36 -0.99 -6.02 13.57
C LEU A 36 -1.75 -5.34 12.44
N ILE A 37 -1.27 -4.18 11.93
CA ILE A 37 -1.92 -3.49 10.84
C ILE A 37 -1.45 -3.99 9.49
N ILE A 38 -0.16 -4.17 9.30
CA ILE A 38 0.36 -4.91 8.16
C ILE A 38 -0.24 -6.33 8.22
N LEU A 39 -0.46 -6.87 9.42
CA LEU A 39 -1.09 -8.16 9.64
C LEU A 39 -2.61 -8.16 9.57
N CYS A 40 -3.31 -7.08 9.95
CA CYS A 40 -4.74 -6.93 9.62
C CYS A 40 -4.93 -6.75 8.12
N ILE A 41 -3.95 -6.13 7.45
CA ILE A 41 -3.89 -6.08 5.98
C ILE A 41 -3.36 -7.41 5.41
N LEU A 42 -2.46 -8.10 6.12
CA LEU A 42 -1.81 -9.35 5.69
C LEU A 42 -2.31 -10.62 6.39
N GLY A 43 -3.25 -10.52 7.36
CA GLY A 43 -3.90 -11.67 8.03
C GLY A 43 -3.07 -12.44 9.07
N THR A 44 -3.45 -12.64 10.20
CA THR A 44 -3.03 -12.74 11.58
C THR A 44 -2.79 -14.12 12.19
N THR A 45 -2.22 -14.15 13.38
CA THR A 45 -1.76 -15.18 14.34
C THR A 45 -2.56 -16.52 14.47
N ALA A 46 -1.99 -17.51 15.19
CA ALA A 46 -2.48 -18.89 15.38
C ALA A 46 -3.98 -19.02 15.77
N PHE A 47 -4.57 -18.02 16.43
CA PHE A 47 -6.03 -17.96 16.68
C PHE A 47 -6.81 -17.63 15.40
N GLY A 48 -6.16 -16.97 14.43
CA GLY A 48 -6.68 -16.73 13.09
C GLY A 48 -6.74 -18.02 12.24
N LEU A 49 -5.98 -19.06 12.58
CA LEU A 49 -5.98 -20.34 11.85
C LEU A 49 -7.37 -20.97 11.74
N PHE A 50 -8.20 -20.84 12.78
CA PHE A 50 -9.57 -21.32 12.77
C PHE A 50 -10.52 -20.41 11.95
N LYS A 51 -10.14 -19.15 11.73
CA LYS A 51 -10.96 -18.11 11.06
C LYS A 51 -10.53 -17.86 9.61
N LEU A 52 -9.30 -18.25 9.24
CA LEU A 52 -8.77 -18.17 7.87
C LEU A 52 -9.60 -18.97 6.84
N GLY A 53 -10.42 -19.92 7.25
CA GLY A 53 -11.41 -20.59 6.41
C GLY A 53 -12.51 -19.66 5.84
N LYS A 54 -12.54 -18.37 6.25
CA LYS A 54 -13.48 -17.35 5.75
C LYS A 54 -12.84 -16.36 4.78
N THR A 55 -11.52 -16.42 4.61
CA THR A 55 -10.79 -15.52 3.69
C THR A 55 -10.83 -16.10 2.29
N GLU A 56 -11.13 -15.26 1.30
CA GLU A 56 -11.01 -15.66 -0.09
C GLU A 56 -9.54 -15.81 -0.44
N ARG A 57 -9.11 -17.06 -0.63
CA ARG A 57 -7.72 -17.37 -0.92
C ARG A 57 -7.57 -17.75 -2.38
N THR A 58 -6.77 -16.97 -3.10
CA THR A 58 -6.41 -17.27 -4.49
C THR A 58 -4.90 -17.52 -4.55
N ASN A 59 -4.52 -18.77 -4.81
CA ASN A 59 -3.12 -19.08 -5.06
C ASN A 59 -2.71 -18.48 -6.41
N LEU A 60 -1.57 -17.80 -6.41
CA LEU A 60 -0.93 -17.36 -7.64
C LEU A 60 -0.11 -18.53 -8.19
N SER A 61 -0.51 -19.08 -9.33
CA SER A 61 0.08 -20.31 -9.89
C SER A 61 1.08 -20.05 -11.00
N ASN A 62 0.94 -18.92 -11.71
CA ASN A 62 1.72 -18.57 -12.90
C ASN A 62 2.33 -17.17 -12.76
N ILE A 63 3.12 -16.96 -11.71
CA ILE A 63 3.81 -15.70 -11.51
C ILE A 63 4.92 -15.56 -12.53
N LYS A 64 4.80 -14.51 -13.35
CA LYS A 64 5.83 -14.07 -14.30
C LYS A 64 6.66 -12.99 -13.64
N ASN A 65 7.93 -13.01 -13.89
CA ASN A 65 8.86 -11.92 -13.60
C ASN A 65 9.98 -11.94 -14.66
N ASN A 66 10.77 -10.89 -14.71
CA ASN A 66 11.84 -10.75 -15.71
C ASN A 66 13.15 -11.45 -15.26
N GLY A 67 13.07 -12.45 -14.39
CA GLY A 67 14.23 -13.23 -13.89
C GLY A 67 15.01 -12.55 -12.76
N LEU A 68 14.66 -11.32 -12.37
CA LEU A 68 15.31 -10.60 -11.29
C LEU A 68 14.83 -11.10 -9.92
N LYS A 69 15.76 -11.13 -8.96
CA LYS A 69 15.48 -11.45 -7.55
C LYS A 69 15.95 -10.30 -6.67
N GLN A 70 15.03 -9.68 -5.96
CA GLN A 70 15.36 -8.65 -4.98
C GLN A 70 15.78 -9.30 -3.65
N THR A 71 16.96 -9.96 -3.66
CA THR A 71 17.50 -10.64 -2.47
C THR A 71 17.57 -9.72 -1.26
N GLY A 72 17.04 -10.14 -0.13
CA GLY A 72 16.97 -9.35 1.11
C GLY A 72 15.71 -8.50 1.23
N TYR A 73 14.82 -8.55 0.24
CA TYR A 73 13.54 -7.85 0.25
C TYR A 73 12.38 -8.79 -0.05
N THR A 74 11.22 -8.50 0.54
CA THR A 74 9.94 -9.15 0.22
C THR A 74 8.99 -8.09 -0.33
N ASN A 75 8.53 -8.29 -1.57
CA ASN A 75 7.61 -7.38 -2.23
C ASN A 75 6.19 -7.96 -2.23
N VAL A 76 5.22 -7.15 -1.84
CA VAL A 76 3.80 -7.52 -1.76
C VAL A 76 2.96 -6.51 -2.51
N ALA A 77 2.07 -6.96 -3.38
CA ALA A 77 1.09 -6.09 -4.01
C ALA A 77 -0.13 -5.89 -3.10
N LEU A 78 -0.52 -4.63 -2.92
CA LEU A 78 -1.70 -4.24 -2.15
C LEU A 78 -2.72 -3.61 -3.08
N PHE A 79 -3.92 -4.17 -3.12
CA PHE A 79 -5.00 -3.71 -4.00
C PHE A 79 -6.20 -3.24 -3.18
N GLY A 80 -6.64 -2.00 -3.42
CA GLY A 80 -7.91 -1.48 -2.92
C GLY A 80 -8.97 -1.57 -4.02
N LEU A 81 -10.00 -2.37 -3.79
CA LEU A 81 -11.03 -2.67 -4.77
C LEU A 81 -12.26 -1.78 -4.57
N ASP A 82 -12.79 -1.22 -5.67
CA ASP A 82 -14.13 -0.63 -5.71
C ASP A 82 -15.16 -1.75 -5.93
N SER A 83 -15.24 -2.67 -4.97
CA SER A 83 -16.19 -3.76 -5.00
C SER A 83 -17.44 -3.41 -4.22
N ARG A 84 -18.59 -3.52 -4.86
CA ARG A 84 -19.93 -3.40 -4.23
C ARG A 84 -20.43 -4.74 -3.69
N GLU A 85 -19.75 -5.82 -4.06
CA GLU A 85 -20.07 -7.18 -3.67
C GLU A 85 -18.94 -7.76 -2.84
N LYS A 86 -19.21 -8.87 -2.16
CA LYS A 86 -18.18 -9.59 -1.38
C LYS A 86 -17.15 -10.32 -2.26
N ASN A 87 -17.35 -10.35 -3.57
CA ASN A 87 -16.43 -10.95 -4.51
C ASN A 87 -15.21 -10.03 -4.71
N LEU A 88 -14.05 -10.46 -4.29
CA LEU A 88 -12.77 -9.75 -4.43
C LEU A 88 -11.93 -10.27 -5.61
N GLY A 89 -12.49 -11.13 -6.47
CA GLY A 89 -11.83 -11.68 -7.65
C GLY A 89 -11.88 -10.74 -8.87
N LYS A 90 -11.71 -11.33 -10.04
CA LYS A 90 -11.81 -10.63 -11.34
C LYS A 90 -13.17 -9.91 -11.50
N GLY A 91 -13.20 -8.90 -12.34
CA GLY A 91 -14.37 -8.04 -12.57
C GLY A 91 -14.32 -6.73 -11.76
N ASN A 92 -13.48 -6.66 -10.73
CA ASN A 92 -13.29 -5.46 -9.90
C ASN A 92 -12.14 -4.60 -10.41
N ARG A 93 -12.35 -3.29 -10.47
CA ARG A 93 -11.25 -2.34 -10.73
C ARG A 93 -10.51 -2.00 -9.44
N THR A 94 -9.19 -1.90 -9.55
CA THR A 94 -8.36 -1.43 -8.44
C THR A 94 -8.30 0.09 -8.43
N ASP A 95 -8.93 0.71 -7.44
CA ASP A 95 -8.81 2.17 -7.23
C ASP A 95 -7.52 2.54 -6.48
N THR A 96 -6.90 1.56 -5.85
CA THR A 96 -5.61 1.66 -5.19
C THR A 96 -4.72 0.51 -5.61
N ILE A 97 -3.53 0.82 -6.09
CA ILE A 97 -2.47 -0.14 -6.41
C ILE A 97 -1.23 0.31 -5.65
N MET A 98 -0.74 -0.50 -4.72
CA MET A 98 0.49 -0.19 -3.98
C MET A 98 1.42 -1.38 -3.97
N ILE A 99 2.72 -1.11 -3.90
CA ILE A 99 3.78 -2.08 -3.71
C ILE A 99 4.36 -1.81 -2.33
N ALA A 100 4.29 -2.80 -1.45
CA ALA A 100 4.98 -2.80 -0.17
C ALA A 100 6.28 -3.58 -0.31
N SER A 101 7.42 -2.90 -0.18
CA SER A 101 8.74 -3.53 -0.18
C SER A 101 9.28 -3.56 1.23
N ILE A 102 9.49 -4.75 1.75
CA ILE A 102 9.93 -5.04 3.11
C ILE A 102 11.40 -5.41 3.07
N ASN A 103 12.26 -4.62 3.71
CA ASN A 103 13.64 -5.04 3.94
C ASN A 103 13.66 -6.11 5.03
N ASN A 104 14.10 -7.31 4.69
CA ASN A 104 14.02 -8.49 5.57
C ASN A 104 14.97 -8.41 6.77
N GLU A 105 16.03 -7.61 6.68
CA GLU A 105 17.00 -7.39 7.77
C GLU A 105 16.52 -6.27 8.70
N THR A 106 16.30 -5.06 8.16
CA THR A 106 15.96 -3.88 8.96
C THR A 106 14.48 -3.81 9.33
N LYS A 107 13.63 -4.63 8.72
CA LYS A 107 12.16 -4.64 8.86
C LYS A 107 11.49 -3.32 8.47
N LYS A 108 12.20 -2.44 7.76
CA LYS A 108 11.61 -1.22 7.21
C LYS A 108 10.78 -1.55 5.98
N VAL A 109 9.60 -0.93 5.90
CA VAL A 109 8.65 -1.10 4.79
C VAL A 109 8.57 0.20 4.02
N LYS A 110 8.87 0.17 2.72
CA LYS A 110 8.61 1.27 1.79
C LYS A 110 7.34 1.00 1.00
N LEU A 111 6.54 2.05 0.75
CA LEU A 111 5.32 1.95 -0.04
C LEU A 111 5.44 2.79 -1.30
N VAL A 112 5.08 2.20 -2.43
CA VAL A 112 4.94 2.88 -3.71
C VAL A 112 3.50 2.77 -4.20
N SER A 113 2.82 3.89 -4.44
CA SER A 113 1.50 3.90 -5.08
C SER A 113 1.69 3.97 -6.59
N VAL A 114 1.27 2.95 -7.32
CA VAL A 114 1.18 3.00 -8.78
C VAL A 114 -0.11 3.73 -9.15
N TYR A 115 -0.02 4.82 -9.91
CA TYR A 115 -1.21 5.56 -10.32
C TYR A 115 -2.08 4.67 -11.20
N ARG A 116 -3.36 4.54 -10.86
CA ARG A 116 -4.25 3.55 -11.47
C ARG A 116 -4.44 3.69 -12.97
N ASP A 117 -4.32 4.94 -13.47
CA ASP A 117 -4.47 5.27 -14.89
C ASP A 117 -3.13 5.24 -15.65
N THR A 118 -2.04 4.75 -15.02
CA THR A 118 -0.74 4.57 -15.68
C THR A 118 -0.87 3.54 -16.79
N MET A 119 -0.45 3.92 -18.00
CA MET A 119 -0.38 3.02 -19.14
C MET A 119 0.77 2.04 -18.96
N LEU A 120 0.44 0.76 -18.88
CA LEU A 120 1.40 -0.34 -18.73
C LEU A 120 1.03 -1.50 -19.65
N LYS A 121 2.03 -2.28 -20.04
CA LYS A 121 1.83 -3.53 -20.77
C LYS A 121 1.01 -4.48 -19.90
N GLN A 122 -0.06 -4.99 -20.46
CA GLN A 122 -0.91 -5.99 -19.84
C GLN A 122 -0.46 -7.40 -20.20
N ASN A 123 -1.29 -8.39 -20.08
CA ASN A 123 -0.97 -9.74 -20.54
C ASN A 123 -0.88 -9.76 -22.10
N GLY A 124 0.25 -10.26 -22.63
CA GLY A 124 0.55 -10.25 -24.07
C GLY A 124 1.07 -8.89 -24.54
N GLU A 125 0.72 -8.46 -25.76
CA GLU A 125 1.17 -7.21 -26.37
C GLU A 125 0.16 -6.06 -26.22
N HIS A 126 -0.80 -6.19 -25.34
CA HIS A 126 -1.82 -5.19 -25.09
C HIS A 126 -1.36 -4.20 -24.00
N TYR A 127 -1.62 -2.90 -24.22
CA TYR A 127 -1.36 -1.83 -23.26
C TYR A 127 -2.69 -1.23 -22.78
N ASP A 128 -2.81 -1.00 -21.50
CA ASP A 128 -3.99 -0.35 -20.90
C ASP A 128 -3.60 0.25 -19.53
N LYS A 129 -4.58 0.86 -18.88
CA LYS A 129 -4.43 1.39 -17.50
C LYS A 129 -4.05 0.28 -16.52
N ALA A 130 -3.18 0.57 -15.59
CA ALA A 130 -2.75 -0.39 -14.57
C ALA A 130 -3.94 -1.03 -13.81
N ASN A 131 -5.03 -0.28 -13.60
CA ASN A 131 -6.22 -0.81 -12.90
C ASN A 131 -7.06 -1.80 -13.71
N ALA A 132 -6.82 -1.90 -15.02
CA ALA A 132 -7.52 -2.84 -15.89
C ALA A 132 -7.06 -4.29 -15.65
N ALA A 133 -5.78 -4.51 -15.33
CA ALA A 133 -5.20 -5.83 -15.14
C ALA A 133 -6.00 -6.69 -14.16
N TYR A 134 -6.34 -6.12 -13.01
CA TYR A 134 -7.10 -6.84 -11.97
C TYR A 134 -8.52 -7.18 -12.43
N SER A 135 -9.19 -6.27 -13.14
CA SER A 135 -10.56 -6.50 -13.60
C SER A 135 -10.64 -7.59 -14.66
N VAL A 136 -9.62 -7.73 -15.50
CA VAL A 136 -9.55 -8.71 -16.59
C VAL A 136 -9.18 -10.09 -16.09
N GLY A 137 -8.15 -10.21 -15.24
CA GLY A 137 -7.59 -11.50 -14.84
C GLY A 137 -7.38 -11.68 -13.34
N GLY A 138 -7.90 -10.78 -12.50
CA GLY A 138 -7.77 -10.85 -11.05
C GLY A 138 -6.36 -10.52 -10.55
N PRO A 139 -6.05 -10.94 -9.31
CA PRO A 139 -4.80 -10.55 -8.66
C PRO A 139 -3.55 -11.08 -9.37
N GLU A 140 -3.58 -12.28 -9.94
CA GLU A 140 -2.44 -12.88 -10.66
C GLU A 140 -2.04 -12.02 -11.86
N THR A 141 -3.00 -11.61 -12.67
CA THR A 141 -2.75 -10.74 -13.83
C THR A 141 -2.20 -9.38 -13.40
N ALA A 142 -2.74 -8.81 -12.32
CA ALA A 142 -2.26 -7.52 -11.80
C ALA A 142 -0.84 -7.62 -11.23
N VAL A 143 -0.50 -8.70 -10.54
CA VAL A 143 0.86 -8.96 -10.05
C VAL A 143 1.83 -9.16 -11.21
N ASN A 144 1.46 -9.95 -12.22
CA ASN A 144 2.29 -10.17 -13.40
C ASN A 144 2.54 -8.88 -14.17
N MET A 145 1.51 -8.05 -14.34
CA MET A 145 1.65 -6.72 -14.93
C MET A 145 2.67 -5.86 -14.16
N LEU A 146 2.59 -5.82 -12.84
CA LEU A 146 3.56 -5.07 -12.03
C LEU A 146 4.97 -5.64 -12.16
N ASN A 147 5.12 -6.95 -12.11
CA ASN A 147 6.43 -7.61 -12.22
C ASN A 147 7.09 -7.35 -13.56
N GLU A 148 6.33 -7.51 -14.66
CA GLU A 148 6.86 -7.40 -16.03
C GLU A 148 7.26 -5.96 -16.37
N ASN A 149 6.42 -4.97 -16.02
CA ASN A 149 6.70 -3.56 -16.34
C ASN A 149 7.71 -2.90 -15.40
N LEU A 150 7.87 -3.39 -14.17
CA LEU A 150 8.65 -2.71 -13.13
C LEU A 150 9.88 -3.51 -12.68
N ASP A 151 10.20 -4.61 -13.34
CA ASP A 151 11.30 -5.50 -12.97
C ASP A 151 11.24 -5.98 -11.52
N LEU A 152 10.04 -6.24 -11.03
CA LEU A 152 9.83 -6.68 -9.66
C LEU A 152 9.66 -8.20 -9.57
N ASN A 153 9.85 -8.73 -8.36
CA ASN A 153 9.56 -10.12 -8.01
C ASN A 153 8.52 -10.16 -6.89
N ILE A 154 7.31 -9.72 -7.20
CA ILE A 154 6.16 -9.81 -6.30
C ILE A 154 5.61 -11.22 -6.39
N GLN A 155 5.52 -11.91 -5.26
CA GLN A 155 5.00 -13.28 -5.17
C GLN A 155 3.66 -13.34 -4.45
N ASP A 156 3.34 -12.29 -3.69
CA ASP A 156 2.17 -12.25 -2.84
C ASP A 156 1.38 -10.97 -3.01
N TYR A 157 0.08 -11.06 -2.73
CA TYR A 157 -0.81 -9.93 -2.75
C TYR A 157 -1.77 -9.92 -1.55
N VAL A 158 -2.34 -8.74 -1.31
CA VAL A 158 -3.50 -8.53 -0.44
C VAL A 158 -4.47 -7.59 -1.14
N SER A 159 -5.72 -8.00 -1.26
CA SER A 159 -6.81 -7.18 -1.78
C SER A 159 -7.84 -6.91 -0.68
N VAL A 160 -8.27 -5.65 -0.58
CA VAL A 160 -9.28 -5.22 0.38
C VAL A 160 -10.31 -4.33 -0.33
N ASN A 161 -11.56 -4.34 0.15
CA ASN A 161 -12.59 -3.43 -0.33
C ASN A 161 -12.76 -2.20 0.58
N PHE A 162 -13.59 -1.25 0.17
CA PHE A 162 -13.87 -0.03 0.93
C PHE A 162 -14.60 -0.29 2.25
N LEU A 163 -15.40 -1.36 2.33
CA LEU A 163 -16.12 -1.71 3.54
C LEU A 163 -15.15 -2.18 4.62
N ALA A 164 -14.18 -3.03 4.28
CA ALA A 164 -13.12 -3.47 5.18
C ALA A 164 -12.37 -2.28 5.80
N LEU A 165 -11.95 -1.32 4.96
CA LEU A 165 -11.25 -0.13 5.44
C LEU A 165 -12.14 0.73 6.35
N ALA A 166 -13.41 0.93 5.98
CA ALA A 166 -14.35 1.69 6.80
C ALA A 166 -14.62 1.01 8.15
N ASP A 167 -14.74 -0.33 8.16
CA ASP A 167 -14.92 -1.10 9.38
C ASP A 167 -13.71 -0.97 10.33
N VAL A 168 -12.50 -1.10 9.81
CA VAL A 168 -11.28 -0.91 10.61
C VAL A 168 -11.25 0.48 11.24
N ILE A 169 -11.49 1.53 10.43
CA ILE A 169 -11.44 2.92 10.92
C ILE A 169 -12.49 3.18 12.00
N ASP A 170 -13.71 2.68 11.84
CA ASP A 170 -14.76 2.82 12.86
C ASP A 170 -14.40 2.08 14.15
N MET A 171 -13.82 0.88 14.03
CA MET A 171 -13.44 0.06 15.20
C MET A 171 -12.26 0.63 16.00
N VAL A 172 -11.44 1.51 15.38
CA VAL A 172 -10.37 2.26 16.07
C VAL A 172 -10.83 3.66 16.52
N ASP A 173 -12.16 3.91 16.51
CA ASP A 173 -12.74 5.19 16.90
C ASP A 173 -12.33 6.35 15.97
N GLY A 174 -12.18 6.05 14.67
CA GLY A 174 -11.89 7.06 13.64
C GLY A 174 -10.46 7.53 13.61
N ILE A 175 -10.15 8.33 12.56
CA ILE A 175 -8.83 8.93 12.34
C ILE A 175 -8.92 10.46 12.30
N THR A 176 -7.88 11.16 12.78
CA THR A 176 -7.83 12.62 12.77
C THR A 176 -7.03 13.12 11.56
N VAL A 177 -7.69 13.94 10.72
CA VAL A 177 -7.11 14.49 9.49
C VAL A 177 -7.34 16.00 9.43
N LYS A 178 -6.33 16.74 8.97
CA LYS A 178 -6.46 18.16 8.64
C LYS A 178 -6.95 18.30 7.19
N LEU A 179 -8.05 18.99 6.99
CA LEU A 179 -8.71 19.17 5.69
C LEU A 179 -8.72 20.64 5.30
N THR A 180 -8.66 20.92 4.00
CA THR A 180 -8.97 22.24 3.42
C THR A 180 -10.49 22.39 3.22
N ASP A 181 -10.96 23.62 2.93
CA ASP A 181 -12.38 23.87 2.60
C ASP A 181 -12.84 22.99 1.43
N GLU A 182 -12.04 22.96 0.36
CA GLU A 182 -12.31 22.17 -0.84
C GLU A 182 -12.40 20.67 -0.54
N GLU A 183 -11.51 20.16 0.33
CA GLU A 183 -11.51 18.75 0.74
C GLU A 183 -12.73 18.40 1.57
N VAL A 184 -13.21 19.28 2.46
CA VAL A 184 -14.42 19.05 3.24
C VAL A 184 -15.64 18.98 2.32
N VAL A 185 -15.78 19.90 1.36
CA VAL A 185 -16.87 19.90 0.38
C VAL A 185 -16.86 18.60 -0.44
N ASN A 186 -15.71 18.27 -1.03
CA ASN A 186 -15.58 17.06 -1.85
C ASN A 186 -15.82 15.80 -1.04
N MET A 187 -15.25 15.67 0.16
CA MET A 187 -15.47 14.53 1.04
C MET A 187 -16.96 14.34 1.36
N ASN A 188 -17.67 15.42 1.73
CA ASN A 188 -19.10 15.38 2.00
C ASN A 188 -19.91 14.85 0.78
N ASN A 189 -19.50 15.22 -0.44
CA ASN A 189 -20.13 14.74 -1.67
C ASN A 189 -19.87 13.24 -1.88
N TYR A 190 -18.61 12.79 -1.73
CA TYR A 190 -18.26 11.38 -1.85
C TYR A 190 -18.89 10.50 -0.76
N CYS A 191 -19.19 11.04 0.43
CA CYS A 191 -19.86 10.32 1.51
C CYS A 191 -21.21 9.74 1.11
N VAL A 192 -21.92 10.40 0.19
CA VAL A 192 -23.25 9.92 -0.28
C VAL A 192 -23.12 8.54 -0.94
N GLU A 193 -22.18 8.40 -1.87
CA GLU A 193 -21.94 7.12 -2.56
C GLU A 193 -21.27 6.12 -1.61
N THR A 194 -20.25 6.52 -0.88
CA THR A 194 -19.54 5.64 0.05
C THR A 194 -20.48 5.05 1.11
N SER A 195 -21.41 5.84 1.62
CA SER A 195 -22.45 5.37 2.54
C SER A 195 -23.34 4.30 1.93
N LYS A 196 -23.76 4.49 0.64
CA LYS A 196 -24.55 3.50 -0.08
C LYS A 196 -23.79 2.18 -0.28
N VAL A 197 -22.51 2.27 -0.70
CA VAL A 197 -21.67 1.09 -0.97
C VAL A 197 -21.36 0.33 0.31
N THR A 198 -21.05 1.02 1.40
CA THR A 198 -20.68 0.39 2.67
C THR A 198 -21.87 0.04 3.55
N GLY A 199 -23.07 0.57 3.26
CA GLY A 199 -24.24 0.44 4.13
C GLY A 199 -24.13 1.19 5.46
N LYS A 200 -23.11 2.04 5.62
CA LYS A 200 -22.79 2.73 6.86
C LYS A 200 -23.30 4.17 6.87
N LYS A 201 -23.61 4.66 8.06
CA LYS A 201 -24.06 6.05 8.26
C LYS A 201 -22.87 7.00 8.43
N TYR A 202 -23.08 8.25 8.05
CA TYR A 202 -22.13 9.35 8.27
C TYR A 202 -22.89 10.63 8.65
N LYS A 203 -22.16 11.60 9.20
CA LYS A 203 -22.66 12.96 9.40
C LYS A 203 -21.80 13.91 8.55
N LYS A 204 -22.45 14.81 7.82
CA LYS A 204 -21.74 15.88 7.09
C LYS A 204 -20.99 16.77 8.05
N ILE A 205 -19.84 17.27 7.63
CA ILE A 205 -19.14 18.35 8.33
C ILE A 205 -19.76 19.65 7.88
N GLU A 206 -20.41 20.34 8.79
CA GLU A 206 -21.07 21.62 8.55
C GLU A 206 -20.75 22.60 9.69
N PRO A 207 -20.32 23.84 9.39
CA PRO A 207 -20.04 24.36 8.04
C PRO A 207 -18.85 23.64 7.39
N ALA A 208 -18.84 23.60 6.02
CA ALA A 208 -17.78 22.94 5.25
C ALA A 208 -16.55 23.84 5.15
N VAL A 209 -15.81 24.00 6.24
CA VAL A 209 -14.62 24.85 6.37
C VAL A 209 -13.38 24.03 6.70
N ALA A 210 -12.21 24.60 6.40
CA ALA A 210 -10.93 23.99 6.74
C ALA A 210 -10.81 23.76 8.25
N GLY A 211 -10.19 22.64 8.62
CA GLY A 211 -10.04 22.29 10.04
C GLY A 211 -9.40 20.94 10.25
N THR A 212 -9.27 20.58 11.51
CA THR A 212 -8.83 19.24 11.92
C THR A 212 -10.02 18.47 12.42
N TYR A 213 -10.36 17.40 11.73
CA TYR A 213 -11.57 16.62 11.95
C TYR A 213 -11.26 15.17 12.30
N LYS A 214 -12.06 14.60 13.21
CA LYS A 214 -12.08 13.17 13.45
C LYS A 214 -13.07 12.54 12.46
N LEU A 215 -12.55 11.79 11.52
CA LEU A 215 -13.30 11.15 10.46
C LEU A 215 -13.69 9.72 10.87
N ASN A 216 -14.96 9.34 10.66
CA ASN A 216 -15.38 7.95 10.73
C ASN A 216 -14.99 7.18 9.45
N GLY A 217 -15.30 5.88 9.39
CA GLY A 217 -14.93 5.03 8.26
C GLY A 217 -15.45 5.54 6.92
N VAL A 218 -16.73 5.96 6.84
CA VAL A 218 -17.31 6.51 5.60
C VAL A 218 -16.58 7.79 5.17
N GLN A 219 -16.36 8.72 6.09
CA GLN A 219 -15.69 9.98 5.81
C GLN A 219 -14.24 9.77 5.40
N ALA A 220 -13.50 8.91 6.08
CA ALA A 220 -12.10 8.63 5.77
C ALA A 220 -11.92 7.93 4.41
N VAL A 221 -12.78 6.96 4.08
CA VAL A 221 -12.81 6.33 2.75
C VAL A 221 -13.18 7.37 1.69
N SER A 222 -14.18 8.23 1.96
CA SER A 222 -14.59 9.29 1.04
C SER A 222 -13.46 10.29 0.79
N TYR A 223 -12.73 10.68 1.84
CA TYR A 223 -11.54 11.53 1.73
C TYR A 223 -10.46 10.88 0.86
N ALA A 224 -10.19 9.60 1.04
CA ALA A 224 -9.23 8.84 0.22
C ALA A 224 -9.66 8.71 -1.27
N ARG A 225 -10.93 8.94 -1.58
CA ARG A 225 -11.49 8.86 -2.94
C ARG A 225 -11.52 10.20 -3.68
N ILE A 226 -11.27 11.34 -3.01
CA ILE A 226 -11.33 12.69 -3.62
C ILE A 226 -10.37 12.77 -4.80
N ARG A 227 -10.90 13.19 -5.97
CA ARG A 227 -10.15 13.41 -7.22
C ARG A 227 -10.29 14.82 -7.76
N TYR A 228 -11.40 15.49 -7.48
CA TYR A 228 -11.74 16.82 -8.01
C TYR A 228 -11.17 17.93 -7.14
N THR A 229 -9.84 17.91 -6.96
CA THR A 229 -9.05 18.98 -6.33
C THR A 229 -7.77 19.17 -7.12
N ALA A 230 -7.09 20.29 -6.94
CA ALA A 230 -5.78 20.53 -7.55
C ALA A 230 -4.84 19.33 -7.29
N GLY A 231 -4.18 18.83 -8.35
CA GLY A 231 -3.32 17.65 -8.30
C GLY A 231 -4.03 16.32 -8.53
N GLY A 232 -5.36 16.27 -8.74
CA GLY A 232 -6.11 15.13 -9.26
C GLY A 232 -5.79 13.78 -8.62
N ASP A 233 -5.40 12.82 -9.45
CA ASP A 233 -5.11 11.44 -9.03
C ASP A 233 -3.87 11.33 -8.13
N TYR A 234 -2.88 12.20 -8.29
CA TYR A 234 -1.69 12.25 -7.43
C TYR A 234 -2.07 12.57 -5.99
N LYS A 235 -2.89 13.62 -5.80
CA LYS A 235 -3.41 13.99 -4.48
C LYS A 235 -4.30 12.90 -3.89
N ARG A 236 -5.03 12.16 -4.73
CA ARG A 236 -5.80 11.01 -4.25
C ARG A 236 -4.89 9.95 -3.65
N THR A 237 -3.80 9.57 -4.32
CA THR A 237 -2.88 8.55 -3.79
C THR A 237 -2.16 9.02 -2.51
N GLU A 238 -1.83 10.31 -2.38
CA GLU A 238 -1.32 10.89 -1.13
C GLU A 238 -2.34 10.76 0.01
N ARG A 239 -3.62 11.07 -0.26
CA ARG A 239 -4.71 10.90 0.73
C ARG A 239 -4.88 9.43 1.14
N GLN A 240 -4.79 8.50 0.19
CA GLN A 240 -4.84 7.06 0.47
C GLN A 240 -3.71 6.64 1.41
N ARG A 241 -2.45 7.05 1.11
CA ARG A 241 -1.31 6.78 1.99
C ARG A 241 -1.46 7.41 3.37
N LEU A 242 -1.99 8.64 3.43
CA LEU A 242 -2.27 9.32 4.70
C LEU A 242 -3.31 8.58 5.54
N VAL A 243 -4.44 8.18 4.93
CA VAL A 243 -5.49 7.39 5.61
C VAL A 243 -4.92 6.08 6.10
N LEU A 244 -4.16 5.36 5.27
CA LEU A 244 -3.50 4.11 5.66
C LEU A 244 -2.59 4.33 6.86
N LYS A 245 -1.71 5.34 6.81
CA LYS A 245 -0.79 5.67 7.91
C LYS A 245 -1.54 6.01 9.20
N LYS A 246 -2.56 6.87 9.13
CA LYS A 246 -3.36 7.28 10.30
C LYS A 246 -4.13 6.11 10.91
N THR A 247 -4.69 5.24 10.07
CA THR A 247 -5.34 4.00 10.51
C THR A 247 -4.32 3.10 11.20
N ALA A 248 -3.15 2.98 10.59
CA ALA A 248 -2.01 2.28 11.12
C ALA A 248 -1.63 2.78 12.52
N ASP A 249 -1.44 4.07 12.72
CA ASP A 249 -1.08 4.66 14.00
C ASP A 249 -2.15 4.45 15.08
N LYS A 250 -3.43 4.43 14.68
CA LYS A 250 -4.56 4.16 15.58
C LYS A 250 -4.64 2.70 16.01
N LEU A 251 -4.47 1.78 15.07
CA LEU A 251 -4.43 0.36 15.38
C LEU A 251 -3.30 0.01 16.36
N LYS A 252 -2.14 0.67 16.27
CA LYS A 252 -1.02 0.53 17.21
C LYS A 252 -1.37 0.86 18.67
N GLN A 253 -2.43 1.58 18.90
CA GLN A 253 -2.87 2.01 20.22
C GLN A 253 -3.93 1.08 20.84
N GLN A 254 -4.44 0.12 20.05
CA GLN A 254 -5.52 -0.78 20.50
C GLN A 254 -4.99 -1.92 21.38
N ASP A 255 -5.88 -2.46 22.20
CA ASP A 255 -5.63 -3.68 22.95
C ASP A 255 -5.83 -4.94 22.08
N LEU A 256 -5.32 -6.08 22.56
CA LEU A 256 -5.39 -7.34 21.84
C LEU A 256 -6.84 -7.83 21.61
N ALA A 257 -7.78 -7.52 22.50
CA ALA A 257 -9.16 -7.94 22.36
C ALA A 257 -9.85 -7.17 21.21
N THR A 258 -9.62 -5.85 21.15
CA THR A 258 -10.12 -4.99 20.07
C THR A 258 -9.50 -5.41 18.73
N LEU A 259 -8.20 -5.67 18.69
CA LEU A 259 -7.53 -6.12 17.48
C LEU A 259 -8.11 -7.46 16.97
N ASN A 260 -8.37 -8.40 17.87
CA ASN A 260 -9.00 -9.67 17.50
C ASN A 260 -10.42 -9.48 16.91
N LYS A 261 -11.21 -8.56 17.45
CA LYS A 261 -12.54 -8.21 16.89
C LYS A 261 -12.42 -7.58 15.49
N ILE A 262 -11.42 -6.70 15.28
CA ILE A 262 -11.15 -6.09 13.96
C ILE A 262 -10.83 -7.19 12.95
N ILE A 263 -9.97 -8.11 13.30
CA ILE A 263 -9.61 -9.25 12.46
C ILE A 263 -10.84 -10.06 12.08
N ASP A 264 -11.65 -10.44 13.07
CA ASP A 264 -12.88 -11.20 12.84
C ASP A 264 -13.83 -10.51 11.87
N LYS A 265 -13.91 -9.20 11.96
CA LYS A 265 -14.79 -8.39 11.14
C LYS A 265 -14.29 -8.26 9.70
N VAL A 266 -12.98 -8.09 9.51
CA VAL A 266 -12.36 -7.68 8.24
C VAL A 266 -11.96 -8.89 7.38
N MET A 267 -11.56 -10.01 7.98
CA MET A 267 -11.08 -11.19 7.23
C MET A 267 -12.02 -11.68 6.12
N PRO A 268 -13.36 -11.67 6.25
CA PRO A 268 -14.26 -12.05 5.16
C PRO A 268 -14.24 -11.10 3.95
N GLU A 269 -13.57 -9.95 4.08
CA GLU A 269 -13.47 -8.89 3.08
C GLU A 269 -12.03 -8.66 2.61
N VAL A 270 -11.17 -9.66 2.83
CA VAL A 270 -9.77 -9.71 2.40
C VAL A 270 -9.56 -10.91 1.50
N SER A 271 -8.90 -10.69 0.36
CA SER A 271 -8.38 -11.76 -0.50
C SER A 271 -6.86 -11.72 -0.51
N THR A 272 -6.18 -12.88 -0.43
CA THR A 272 -4.72 -12.95 -0.36
C THR A 272 -4.17 -14.26 -0.89
N SER A 273 -2.92 -14.26 -1.36
CA SER A 273 -2.15 -15.45 -1.73
C SER A 273 -1.44 -16.10 -0.53
N PHE A 274 -1.20 -15.35 0.53
CA PHE A 274 -0.42 -15.86 1.66
C PHE A 274 -0.98 -17.13 2.25
N THR A 275 -0.10 -18.11 2.45
CA THR A 275 -0.42 -19.33 3.20
C THR A 275 -0.55 -19.01 4.68
N THR A 276 -1.28 -19.85 5.39
CA THR A 276 -1.38 -19.78 6.86
C THR A 276 -0.01 -19.75 7.54
N LYS A 277 0.98 -20.51 7.02
CA LYS A 277 2.34 -20.56 7.56
C LYS A 277 3.08 -19.23 7.33
N GLU A 278 2.93 -18.61 6.16
CA GLU A 278 3.52 -17.33 5.84
C GLU A 278 2.89 -16.20 6.66
N ILE A 279 1.57 -16.20 6.78
CA ILE A 279 0.85 -15.28 7.66
C ILE A 279 1.38 -15.40 9.09
N LEU A 280 1.56 -16.60 9.62
CA LEU A 280 2.10 -16.84 10.96
C LEU A 280 3.56 -16.37 11.07
N SER A 281 4.38 -16.63 10.06
CA SER A 281 5.78 -16.17 10.00
C SER A 281 5.87 -14.64 9.96
N LEU A 282 5.07 -14.01 9.12
CA LEU A 282 4.92 -12.56 9.08
C LEU A 282 4.41 -12.04 10.43
N ALA A 283 3.47 -12.74 11.07
CA ALA A 283 2.93 -12.40 12.38
C ALA A 283 3.98 -12.42 13.48
N THR A 284 4.83 -13.39 13.54
CA THR A 284 5.89 -13.49 14.55
C THR A 284 7.03 -12.49 14.32
N GLY A 285 7.30 -12.13 13.05
CA GLY A 285 8.29 -11.11 12.66
C GLY A 285 7.75 -9.69 12.62
N ALA A 286 6.44 -9.54 12.66
CA ALA A 286 5.73 -8.29 12.44
C ALA A 286 6.06 -7.21 13.50
N PHE A 287 6.55 -7.60 14.70
CA PHE A 287 6.95 -6.71 15.80
C PHE A 287 8.15 -5.80 15.49
N ASP A 288 8.85 -6.09 14.45
CA ASP A 288 10.06 -5.39 14.05
C ASP A 288 9.87 -4.48 12.83
N TYR A 289 8.74 -4.56 12.12
CA TYR A 289 8.48 -3.77 10.92
C TYR A 289 8.17 -2.30 11.23
N GLU A 290 8.72 -1.38 10.46
CA GLU A 290 8.50 0.05 10.55
C GLU A 290 8.08 0.60 9.19
N LEU A 291 6.93 1.31 9.14
CA LEU A 291 6.52 2.01 7.92
C LEU A 291 7.46 3.21 7.70
N GLY A 292 8.25 3.12 6.66
CA GLY A 292 9.22 4.13 6.25
C GLY A 292 8.67 5.11 5.23
N GLU A 293 9.49 5.40 4.22
CA GLU A 293 9.19 6.35 3.16
C GLU A 293 8.10 5.85 2.21
N THR A 294 7.36 6.78 1.62
CA THR A 294 6.31 6.47 0.65
C THR A 294 6.38 7.40 -0.55
N THR A 295 6.10 6.89 -1.75
CA THR A 295 6.10 7.68 -2.99
C THR A 295 5.01 7.24 -3.96
N GLY A 296 4.87 7.96 -5.08
CA GLY A 296 4.04 7.59 -6.22
C GLY A 296 4.88 7.14 -7.41
N PHE A 297 4.30 6.35 -8.30
CA PHE A 297 4.88 5.91 -9.58
C PHE A 297 3.86 6.14 -10.71
N PRO A 298 4.27 6.65 -11.86
CA PRO A 298 5.61 7.08 -12.25
C PRO A 298 6.11 8.32 -11.51
N PHE A 299 7.44 8.52 -11.44
CA PHE A 299 8.06 9.74 -10.88
C PHE A 299 8.00 10.89 -11.88
N ASP A 300 8.37 10.60 -13.13
CA ASP A 300 8.26 11.51 -14.25
C ASP A 300 7.19 11.01 -15.20
N LEU A 301 6.28 11.88 -15.55
CA LEU A 301 5.08 11.48 -16.28
C LEU A 301 4.49 12.61 -17.10
N GLU A 302 3.61 12.23 -18.00
CA GLU A 302 2.74 13.12 -18.76
C GLU A 302 1.30 12.59 -18.81
N THR A 303 0.35 13.48 -18.99
CA THR A 303 -1.06 13.14 -19.21
C THR A 303 -1.54 13.78 -20.50
N PRO A 304 -1.20 13.19 -21.68
CA PRO A 304 -1.56 13.73 -22.96
C PRO A 304 -3.08 13.79 -23.11
N GLU A 305 -3.57 14.82 -23.80
CA GLU A 305 -5.01 14.98 -24.05
C GLU A 305 -5.59 13.83 -24.89
N GLN A 306 -4.78 13.33 -25.84
CA GLN A 306 -5.16 12.23 -26.74
C GLN A 306 -3.99 11.29 -26.97
N ILE A 307 -4.27 10.00 -27.05
CA ILE A 307 -3.35 8.96 -27.46
C ILE A 307 -3.99 8.21 -28.62
N PRO A 308 -3.34 8.05 -29.77
CA PRO A 308 -3.90 7.35 -30.92
C PRO A 308 -4.37 5.94 -30.56
N GLY A 309 -5.63 5.62 -30.89
CA GLY A 309 -6.21 4.30 -30.60
C GLY A 309 -6.70 4.09 -29.17
N TYR A 310 -6.56 5.06 -28.28
CA TYR A 310 -6.97 4.96 -26.88
C TYR A 310 -7.98 6.06 -26.50
N SER A 311 -8.94 5.75 -25.67
CA SER A 311 -9.96 6.68 -25.19
C SER A 311 -9.83 6.94 -23.68
N GLY A 312 -10.07 8.19 -23.29
CA GLY A 312 -9.97 8.61 -21.90
C GLY A 312 -8.56 9.08 -21.50
N SER A 313 -8.43 9.50 -20.26
CA SER A 313 -7.17 10.05 -19.72
C SER A 313 -6.25 8.94 -19.25
N TYR A 314 -5.00 9.00 -19.66
CA TYR A 314 -3.92 8.10 -19.25
C TYR A 314 -2.79 8.88 -18.58
N VAL A 315 -2.07 8.21 -17.69
CA VAL A 315 -0.80 8.66 -17.13
C VAL A 315 0.31 7.91 -17.86
N ILE A 316 1.15 8.61 -18.57
CA ILE A 316 2.25 8.03 -19.37
C ILE A 316 3.57 8.29 -18.65
N PRO A 317 4.36 7.26 -18.31
CA PRO A 317 5.71 7.45 -17.81
C PRO A 317 6.58 8.16 -18.87
N LYS A 318 7.26 9.25 -18.52
CA LYS A 318 8.29 9.84 -19.37
C LYS A 318 9.53 8.95 -19.34
N GLY A 319 9.63 8.02 -20.27
CA GLY A 319 10.55 6.90 -20.22
C GLY A 319 10.22 5.94 -19.08
N LEU A 320 9.63 4.79 -19.39
CA LEU A 320 9.36 3.78 -18.36
C LEU A 320 10.65 3.28 -17.73
N GLU A 321 11.70 3.07 -18.54
CA GLU A 321 13.00 2.60 -18.07
C GLU A 321 13.60 3.50 -16.99
N GLU A 322 13.64 4.82 -17.21
CA GLU A 322 14.16 5.81 -16.27
C GLU A 322 13.32 5.85 -14.97
N ASN A 323 12.01 5.71 -15.12
CA ASN A 323 11.11 5.63 -13.99
C ASN A 323 11.34 4.37 -13.16
N VAL A 324 11.62 3.24 -13.80
CA VAL A 324 11.91 1.97 -13.11
C VAL A 324 13.29 2.02 -12.43
N ILE A 325 14.29 2.67 -13.04
CA ILE A 325 15.58 2.94 -12.36
C ILE A 325 15.35 3.72 -11.04
N LYS A 326 14.59 4.81 -11.09
CA LYS A 326 14.23 5.60 -9.90
C LYS A 326 13.45 4.78 -8.88
N LEU A 327 12.55 3.91 -9.33
CA LEU A 327 11.79 3.00 -8.48
C LEU A 327 12.70 2.05 -7.71
N HIS A 328 13.65 1.41 -8.40
CA HIS A 328 14.60 0.50 -7.77
C HIS A 328 15.54 1.22 -6.82
N GLN A 329 16.04 2.40 -7.16
CA GLN A 329 16.82 3.26 -6.26
C GLN A 329 16.05 3.62 -4.99
N PHE A 330 14.76 3.94 -5.13
CA PHE A 330 13.90 4.20 -3.98
C PHE A 330 13.68 2.95 -3.13
N LEU A 331 13.30 1.83 -3.73
CA LEU A 331 12.98 0.59 -2.99
C LEU A 331 14.22 -0.05 -2.39
N TYR A 332 15.33 -0.08 -3.13
CA TYR A 332 16.55 -0.85 -2.84
C TYR A 332 17.81 0.03 -2.91
N PRO A 333 17.95 1.05 -2.05
CA PRO A 333 18.98 2.10 -2.19
C PRO A 333 20.44 1.60 -2.15
N ASN A 334 20.65 0.36 -1.69
CA ASN A 334 21.99 -0.25 -1.59
C ASN A 334 22.20 -1.37 -2.63
N LYS A 335 21.40 -1.38 -3.70
CA LYS A 335 21.52 -2.36 -4.77
C LYS A 335 21.71 -1.65 -6.10
N ASP A 336 22.70 -2.11 -6.85
CA ASP A 336 22.82 -1.73 -8.24
C ASP A 336 21.67 -2.37 -9.03
N TYR A 337 21.12 -1.59 -9.96
CA TYR A 337 20.04 -2.02 -10.81
C TYR A 337 20.29 -1.56 -12.25
N THR A 338 20.15 -2.50 -13.17
CA THR A 338 20.14 -2.25 -14.61
C THR A 338 18.83 -2.83 -15.14
N PRO A 339 18.05 -2.06 -15.91
CA PRO A 339 16.82 -2.53 -16.53
C PRO A 339 17.04 -3.78 -17.36
N THR A 340 16.06 -4.70 -17.31
CA THR A 340 16.07 -5.85 -18.23
C THR A 340 15.67 -5.43 -19.64
N ALA A 341 16.03 -6.24 -20.63
CA ALA A 341 15.58 -6.03 -22.01
C ALA A 341 14.05 -5.90 -22.10
N THR A 342 13.31 -6.63 -21.27
CA THR A 342 11.84 -6.53 -21.20
C THR A 342 11.37 -5.12 -20.86
N VAL A 343 11.95 -4.49 -19.84
CA VAL A 343 11.57 -3.12 -19.45
C VAL A 343 11.98 -2.11 -20.51
N THR A 344 13.17 -2.27 -21.09
CA THR A 344 13.65 -1.42 -22.20
C THR A 344 12.73 -1.52 -23.41
N ASP A 345 12.33 -2.71 -23.83
CA ASP A 345 11.43 -2.93 -24.95
C ASP A 345 10.03 -2.35 -24.69
N ILE A 346 9.49 -2.52 -23.48
CA ILE A 346 8.21 -1.92 -23.08
C ILE A 346 8.33 -0.39 -23.08
N SER A 347 9.44 0.17 -22.57
CA SER A 347 9.68 1.61 -22.54
C SER A 347 9.70 2.20 -23.97
N ASN A 348 10.45 1.59 -24.87
CA ASN A 348 10.51 2.02 -26.26
C ASN A 348 9.14 1.95 -26.94
N THR A 349 8.41 0.84 -26.75
CA THR A 349 7.06 0.69 -27.30
C THR A 349 6.10 1.77 -26.77
N LEU A 350 6.13 2.06 -25.46
CA LEU A 350 5.31 3.12 -24.88
C LEU A 350 5.67 4.50 -25.43
N ASN A 351 6.96 4.80 -25.57
CA ASN A 351 7.42 6.06 -26.12
C ASN A 351 6.90 6.25 -27.57
N ASP A 352 7.01 5.22 -28.40
CA ASP A 352 6.59 5.27 -29.81
C ASP A 352 5.07 5.35 -29.95
N MET A 353 4.31 4.62 -29.12
CA MET A 353 2.83 4.63 -29.14
C MET A 353 2.24 5.95 -28.68
N THR A 354 2.88 6.61 -27.73
CA THR A 354 2.32 7.78 -27.03
C THR A 354 2.97 9.09 -27.42
N ASN A 355 4.11 9.06 -28.12
CA ASN A 355 5.01 10.20 -28.39
C ASN A 355 5.46 10.91 -27.09
N VAL A 356 5.53 10.20 -25.98
CA VAL A 356 6.04 10.69 -24.69
C VAL A 356 7.40 10.06 -24.42
N TYR A 357 8.42 10.87 -24.43
CA TYR A 357 9.81 10.45 -24.29
C TYR A 357 10.41 10.91 -22.97
N PRO A 358 11.49 10.27 -22.49
CA PRO A 358 12.23 10.77 -21.33
C PRO A 358 12.76 12.18 -21.58
N ASN A 359 12.88 12.96 -20.49
CA ASN A 359 13.53 14.26 -20.60
C ASN A 359 14.99 14.06 -21.05
N THR A 360 15.38 14.64 -22.18
CA THR A 360 16.76 14.65 -22.60
C THR A 360 17.57 15.40 -21.55
N THR A 361 18.43 14.71 -20.83
CA THR A 361 19.53 15.35 -20.10
C THR A 361 20.42 15.97 -21.18
N GLU A 362 20.37 17.29 -21.36
CA GLU A 362 21.41 18.00 -22.09
C GLU A 362 22.75 17.69 -21.42
N SER A 363 23.44 16.70 -21.96
CA SER A 363 24.87 16.55 -21.72
C SER A 363 25.51 17.79 -22.34
N GLY A 364 25.82 18.79 -21.50
CA GLY A 364 26.51 19.99 -21.88
C GLY A 364 27.87 19.63 -22.50
N THR A 365 27.87 19.47 -23.78
CA THR A 365 29.09 19.62 -24.61
C THR A 365 29.22 21.14 -24.86
N SER A 366 29.88 21.81 -23.91
CA SER A 366 30.49 23.12 -24.22
C SER A 366 31.53 22.88 -25.33
N GLN A 367 31.13 23.13 -26.55
CA GLN A 367 32.08 23.39 -27.62
C GLN A 367 32.65 24.77 -27.31
N ASN A 368 33.89 24.80 -26.81
CA ASN A 368 34.74 25.98 -26.85
C ASN A 368 35.15 26.18 -28.33
N GLU A 369 34.72 27.24 -28.93
CA GLU A 369 35.44 27.97 -29.99
C GLU A 369 36.23 29.13 -29.35
#